data_b0366ab0789ff94c64e8f7fe0812abb0
#
_entry.id   b0366ab0789ff94c64e8f7fe0812abb0
#
_cell.length_a   1.000
_cell.length_b   1.000
_cell.length_c   1.000
_cell.angle_alpha   90.00
_cell.angle_beta   90.00
_cell.angle_gamma   90.00
#
_symmetry.space_group_name_H-M   'P 1'
#
loop_
_entity.id
_entity.type
_entity.pdbx_description
1 polymer ?
#
loop_
_entity_poly.entity_id
_entity_poly.type
_entity_poly.pdbx_seq_one_letter_code
_entity_poly.pdbx_strand_id
1 'polypeptide(L)'
;MNDIKIEIDNKIDDNYINNIIDKPEPTEEELDTFKNLVTDWFKYDDQIRKLIIAIKERKNYQKVLNNKIQEFMFTHKYNDLNTKDGRIKANIKETKIPIKVNEIKDKILQYKDLSGEELLNQIFNEERPKIIKKNITRVIPKVSLTL
;
A
#
# COMPACT_ATOMS: atom_id res chain seq x y z
N MET A 1 2.21 -32.37 23.75
CA MET A 1 2.54 -32.60 22.32
C MET A 1 1.26 -32.49 21.54
N ASN A 2 1.04 -31.38 20.83
CA ASN A 2 -0.15 -31.22 19.99
C ASN A 2 0.18 -31.81 18.63
N ASP A 3 -0.39 -32.98 18.34
CA ASP A 3 -0.32 -33.59 17.03
C ASP A 3 -1.12 -32.72 16.06
N ILE A 4 -0.43 -32.03 15.15
CA ILE A 4 -1.05 -31.29 14.06
C ILE A 4 -1.59 -32.31 13.07
N LYS A 5 -2.90 -32.58 13.12
CA LYS A 5 -3.59 -33.29 12.05
C LYS A 5 -3.72 -32.36 10.84
N ILE A 6 -3.00 -32.66 9.79
CA ILE A 6 -3.17 -32.00 8.49
C ILE A 6 -4.31 -32.72 7.78
N GLU A 7 -5.50 -32.10 7.77
CA GLU A 7 -6.57 -32.50 6.87
C GLU A 7 -6.31 -31.86 5.51
N ILE A 8 -5.96 -32.67 4.53
CA ILE A 8 -5.82 -32.25 3.14
C ILE A 8 -7.20 -32.31 2.49
N ASP A 9 -7.83 -31.16 2.30
CA ASP A 9 -9.09 -31.05 1.59
C ASP A 9 -8.83 -31.25 0.08
N ASN A 10 -9.08 -32.49 -0.40
CA ASN A 10 -8.88 -32.90 -1.80
C ASN A 10 -9.97 -32.39 -2.71
N LYS A 11 -10.02 -31.07 -2.96
CA LYS A 11 -10.71 -30.48 -4.11
C LYS A 11 -9.70 -29.92 -5.11
N ILE A 12 -8.92 -30.81 -5.69
CA ILE A 12 -8.11 -30.51 -6.88
C ILE A 12 -8.94 -30.92 -8.09
N ASP A 13 -9.12 -29.97 -9.01
CA ASP A 13 -9.82 -30.10 -10.28
C ASP A 13 -9.37 -31.37 -11.03
N ASP A 14 -10.31 -32.27 -11.39
CA ASP A 14 -10.03 -33.57 -12.00
C ASP A 14 -9.23 -33.49 -13.31
N ASN A 15 -9.11 -32.32 -13.93
CA ASN A 15 -8.29 -32.11 -15.12
C ASN A 15 -6.78 -31.99 -14.84
N TYR A 16 -6.36 -31.80 -13.58
CA TYR A 16 -4.93 -31.81 -13.21
C TYR A 16 -4.40 -33.21 -12.89
N ILE A 17 -5.29 -34.16 -12.60
CA ILE A 17 -4.93 -35.51 -12.13
C ILE A 17 -4.36 -36.39 -13.25
N ASN A 18 -4.70 -36.16 -14.50
CA ASN A 18 -4.28 -37.00 -15.62
C ASN A 18 -2.82 -36.78 -16.11
N ASN A 19 -2.10 -35.82 -15.51
CA ASN A 19 -0.68 -35.55 -15.85
C ASN A 19 0.32 -35.85 -14.70
N ILE A 20 -0.16 -36.46 -13.61
CA ILE A 20 0.71 -36.89 -12.51
C ILE A 20 0.95 -38.39 -12.64
N ILE A 21 1.69 -38.74 -13.70
CA ILE A 21 2.24 -40.10 -13.85
C ILE A 21 3.31 -40.25 -12.77
N ASP A 22 3.10 -41.22 -11.86
CA ASP A 22 4.07 -41.81 -10.92
C ASP A 22 5.07 -40.84 -10.25
N LYS A 23 4.60 -39.93 -9.41
CA LYS A 23 5.50 -39.38 -8.39
C LYS A 23 5.57 -40.40 -7.25
N PRO A 24 6.77 -40.85 -6.90
CA PRO A 24 6.95 -41.75 -5.77
C PRO A 24 6.36 -41.10 -4.50
N GLU A 25 5.71 -41.90 -3.67
CA GLU A 25 5.24 -41.41 -2.37
C GLU A 25 6.46 -40.88 -1.60
N PRO A 26 6.31 -39.75 -0.89
CA PRO A 26 7.41 -39.15 -0.14
C PRO A 26 7.88 -40.10 0.96
N THR A 27 9.18 -40.18 1.15
CA THR A 27 9.78 -40.95 2.22
C THR A 27 9.43 -40.34 3.60
N GLU A 28 9.57 -41.13 4.68
CA GLU A 28 9.35 -40.61 6.04
C GLU A 28 10.26 -39.41 6.36
N GLU A 29 11.50 -39.44 5.90
CA GLU A 29 12.48 -38.37 6.08
C GLU A 29 12.06 -37.09 5.35
N GLU A 30 11.53 -37.20 4.13
CA GLU A 30 10.99 -36.08 3.37
C GLU A 30 9.75 -35.50 4.05
N LEU A 31 8.86 -36.33 4.59
CA LEU A 31 7.68 -35.90 5.35
C LEU A 31 8.06 -35.17 6.63
N ASP A 32 9.04 -35.66 7.39
CA ASP A 32 9.51 -34.99 8.59
C ASP A 32 10.19 -33.66 8.28
N THR A 33 10.98 -33.61 7.24
CA THR A 33 11.56 -32.36 6.72
C THR A 33 10.47 -31.37 6.36
N PHE A 34 9.45 -31.83 5.64
CA PHE A 34 8.30 -30.97 5.25
C PHE A 34 7.53 -30.45 6.47
N LYS A 35 7.26 -31.30 7.48
CA LYS A 35 6.60 -30.87 8.73
C LYS A 35 7.39 -29.79 9.45
N ASN A 36 8.73 -29.92 9.49
CA ASN A 36 9.60 -28.92 10.09
C ASN A 36 9.53 -27.57 9.32
N LEU A 37 9.57 -27.62 7.98
CA LEU A 37 9.42 -26.42 7.14
C LEU A 37 8.09 -25.73 7.37
N VAL A 38 6.98 -26.49 7.44
CA VAL A 38 5.65 -25.94 7.71
C VAL A 38 5.60 -25.30 9.11
N THR A 39 6.18 -25.95 10.11
CA THR A 39 6.24 -25.41 11.47
C THR A 39 7.01 -24.09 11.53
N ASP A 40 8.16 -24.02 10.88
CA ASP A 40 8.95 -22.79 10.81
C ASP A 40 8.23 -21.70 10.01
N TRP A 41 7.53 -22.07 8.94
CA TRP A 41 6.73 -21.13 8.17
C TRP A 41 5.64 -20.46 9.04
N PHE A 42 4.87 -21.24 9.79
CA PHE A 42 3.86 -20.71 10.71
C PHE A 42 4.47 -19.80 11.78
N LYS A 43 5.61 -20.19 12.34
CA LYS A 43 6.32 -19.38 13.32
C LYS A 43 6.70 -18.01 12.77
N TYR A 44 7.22 -17.95 11.54
CA TYR A 44 7.56 -16.67 10.90
C TYR A 44 6.31 -15.87 10.50
N ASP A 45 5.26 -16.51 9.99
CA ASP A 45 4.00 -15.84 9.67
C ASP A 45 3.39 -15.16 10.92
N ASP A 46 3.36 -15.85 12.05
CA ASP A 46 2.89 -15.30 13.32
C ASP A 46 3.74 -14.11 13.80
N GLN A 47 5.06 -14.17 13.63
CA GLN A 47 5.94 -13.05 13.96
C GLN A 47 5.66 -11.85 13.04
N ILE A 48 5.50 -12.07 11.75
CA ILE A 48 5.15 -11.04 10.77
C ILE A 48 3.82 -10.38 11.13
N ARG A 49 2.79 -11.17 11.46
CA ARG A 49 1.48 -10.65 11.90
C ARG A 49 1.60 -9.75 13.13
N LYS A 50 2.36 -10.16 14.14
CA LYS A 50 2.63 -9.34 15.34
C LYS A 50 3.34 -8.04 15.00
N LEU A 51 4.34 -8.08 14.11
CA LEU A 51 5.06 -6.89 13.65
C LEU A 51 4.15 -5.94 12.87
N ILE A 52 3.26 -6.45 12.02
CA ILE A 52 2.30 -5.63 11.26
C ILE A 52 1.37 -4.86 12.22
N ILE A 53 0.87 -5.53 13.26
CA ILE A 53 0.03 -4.87 14.28
C ILE A 53 0.82 -3.76 14.98
N ALA A 54 2.04 -4.06 15.42
CA ALA A 54 2.90 -3.09 16.08
C ALA A 54 3.26 -1.89 15.18
N ILE A 55 3.48 -2.12 13.88
CA ILE A 55 3.72 -1.07 12.90
C ILE A 55 2.46 -0.19 12.75
N LYS A 56 1.27 -0.80 12.67
CA LYS A 56 0.00 -0.07 12.55
C LYS A 56 -0.23 0.88 13.73
N GLU A 57 0.01 0.41 14.94
CA GLU A 57 -0.09 1.23 16.15
C GLU A 57 0.86 2.43 16.10
N ARG A 58 2.15 2.18 15.78
CA ARG A 58 3.16 3.25 15.68
C ARG A 58 2.85 4.26 14.59
N LYS A 59 2.31 3.81 13.45
CA LYS A 59 1.84 4.71 12.39
C LYS A 59 0.68 5.59 12.84
N ASN A 60 -0.22 5.09 13.68
CA ASN A 60 -1.31 5.89 14.25
C ASN A 60 -0.76 6.98 15.17
N TYR A 61 0.17 6.66 16.07
CA TYR A 61 0.84 7.67 16.91
C TYR A 61 1.60 8.69 16.07
N GLN A 62 2.36 8.24 15.07
CA GLN A 62 3.08 9.11 14.16
C GLN A 62 2.15 10.07 13.43
N LYS A 63 0.96 9.60 12.99
CA LYS A 63 -0.04 10.44 12.32
C LYS A 63 -0.54 11.57 13.23
N VAL A 64 -0.81 11.28 14.50
CA VAL A 64 -1.22 12.31 15.48
C VAL A 64 -0.12 13.36 15.66
N LEU A 65 1.14 12.92 15.82
CA LEU A 65 2.29 13.81 15.95
C LEU A 65 2.49 14.63 14.68
N ASN A 66 2.40 14.02 13.51
CA ASN A 66 2.52 14.70 12.22
C ASN A 66 1.52 15.85 12.10
N ASN A 67 0.25 15.62 12.48
CA ASN A 67 -0.76 16.67 12.41
C ASN A 67 -0.41 17.86 13.30
N LYS A 68 0.03 17.62 14.54
CA LYS A 68 0.43 18.69 15.49
C LYS A 68 1.66 19.47 15.00
N ILE A 69 2.69 18.76 14.51
CA ILE A 69 3.89 19.38 13.96
C ILE A 69 3.55 20.19 12.71
N GLN A 70 2.74 19.63 11.83
CA GLN A 70 2.29 20.29 10.62
C GLN A 70 1.52 21.58 10.94
N GLU A 71 0.55 21.51 11.85
CA GLU A 71 -0.22 22.67 12.30
C GLU A 71 0.71 23.77 12.82
N PHE A 72 1.64 23.43 13.72
CA PHE A 72 2.62 24.36 14.24
C PHE A 72 3.48 25.00 13.14
N MET A 73 4.06 24.19 12.24
CA MET A 73 4.91 24.67 11.16
C MET A 73 4.15 25.62 10.22
N PHE A 74 2.94 25.29 9.83
CA PHE A 74 2.16 26.14 8.91
C PHE A 74 1.63 27.41 9.61
N THR A 75 1.24 27.33 10.87
CA THR A 75 0.80 28.50 11.64
C THR A 75 1.92 29.52 11.81
N HIS A 76 3.13 29.03 12.10
CA HIS A 76 4.30 29.89 12.34
C HIS A 76 5.18 30.09 11.08
N LYS A 77 4.73 29.62 9.92
CA LYS A 77 5.42 29.76 8.62
C LYS A 77 6.83 29.16 8.59
N TYR A 78 7.06 28.08 9.32
CA TYR A 78 8.30 27.33 9.25
C TYR A 78 8.28 26.37 8.04
N ASN A 79 9.22 26.53 7.11
CA ASN A 79 9.37 25.64 5.98
C ASN A 79 10.24 24.41 6.32
N ASP A 80 11.18 24.59 7.22
CA ASP A 80 12.17 23.60 7.61
C ASP A 80 12.47 23.66 9.11
N LEU A 81 12.60 22.48 9.74
CA LEU A 81 13.08 22.31 11.10
C LEU A 81 14.28 21.37 11.07
N ASN A 82 15.43 21.86 11.48
CA ASN A 82 16.64 21.06 11.64
C ASN A 82 16.77 20.59 13.09
N THR A 83 16.95 19.30 13.29
CA THR A 83 17.19 18.68 14.59
C THR A 83 18.42 17.80 14.51
N LYS A 84 18.96 17.39 15.67
CA LYS A 84 20.05 16.40 15.72
C LYS A 84 19.69 15.05 15.08
N ASP A 85 18.39 14.71 15.04
CA ASP A 85 17.87 13.43 14.52
C ASP A 85 17.41 13.51 13.07
N GLY A 86 17.66 14.65 12.41
CA GLY A 86 17.32 14.89 11.00
C GLY A 86 16.54 16.18 10.78
N ARG A 87 16.12 16.37 9.54
CA ARG A 87 15.41 17.57 9.07
C ARG A 87 13.94 17.21 8.79
N ILE A 88 13.03 18.08 9.22
CA ILE A 88 11.62 18.02 8.87
C ILE A 88 11.31 19.14 7.89
N LYS A 89 10.77 18.82 6.74
CA LYS A 89 10.39 19.77 5.70
C LYS A 89 8.88 19.84 5.54
N ALA A 90 8.32 21.07 5.55
CA ALA A 90 6.94 21.33 5.22
C ALA A 90 6.77 21.40 3.70
N ASN A 91 5.78 20.71 3.16
CA ASN A 91 5.49 20.68 1.73
C ASN A 91 4.03 21.05 1.51
N ILE A 92 3.80 21.89 0.51
CA ILE A 92 2.47 22.23 0.00
C ILE A 92 2.40 21.72 -1.44
N LYS A 93 1.43 20.89 -1.73
CA LYS A 93 1.20 20.37 -3.08
C LYS A 93 -0.23 20.71 -3.52
N GLU A 94 -0.35 21.45 -4.59
CA GLU A 94 -1.61 21.62 -5.29
C GLU A 94 -1.82 20.48 -6.27
N THR A 95 -2.99 19.87 -6.22
CA THR A 95 -3.36 18.80 -7.15
C THR A 95 -4.75 19.10 -7.70
N LYS A 96 -4.89 19.16 -9.03
CA LYS A 96 -6.20 19.24 -9.66
C LYS A 96 -6.99 17.98 -9.39
N ILE A 97 -8.27 18.12 -9.05
CA ILE A 97 -9.14 16.96 -8.85
C ILE A 97 -9.35 16.28 -10.21
N PRO A 98 -9.02 14.98 -10.36
CA PRO A 98 -9.25 14.27 -11.61
C PRO A 98 -10.76 14.16 -11.90
N ILE A 99 -11.13 14.19 -13.16
CA ILE A 99 -12.52 14.00 -13.58
C ILE A 99 -12.91 12.54 -13.34
N LYS A 100 -14.08 12.31 -12.76
CA LYS A 100 -14.62 10.97 -12.57
C LYS A 100 -15.34 10.49 -13.84
N VAL A 101 -15.31 9.18 -14.08
CA VAL A 101 -15.97 8.57 -15.25
C VAL A 101 -17.47 8.93 -15.32
N ASN A 102 -18.16 8.95 -14.18
CA ASN A 102 -19.57 9.32 -14.16
C ASN A 102 -19.78 10.79 -14.56
N GLU A 103 -18.91 11.70 -14.11
CA GLU A 103 -18.94 13.12 -14.51
C GLU A 103 -18.71 13.28 -16.02
N ILE A 104 -17.82 12.48 -16.62
CA ILE A 104 -17.61 12.46 -18.07
C ILE A 104 -18.90 12.02 -18.78
N LYS A 105 -19.53 10.94 -18.31
CA LYS A 105 -20.80 10.45 -18.89
C LYS A 105 -21.90 11.49 -18.81
N ASP A 106 -22.07 12.13 -17.65
CA ASP A 106 -23.10 13.15 -17.45
C ASP A 106 -22.86 14.35 -18.37
N LYS A 107 -21.63 14.80 -18.54
CA LYS A 107 -21.29 15.87 -19.47
C LYS A 107 -21.54 15.48 -20.94
N ILE A 108 -21.19 14.26 -21.33
CA ILE A 108 -21.49 13.78 -22.69
C ILE A 108 -23.01 13.80 -22.97
N LEU A 109 -23.81 13.36 -22.01
CA LEU A 109 -25.28 13.38 -22.15
C LEU A 109 -25.83 14.81 -22.16
N GLN A 110 -25.27 15.69 -21.34
CA GLN A 110 -25.68 17.10 -21.25
C GLN A 110 -25.35 17.90 -22.52
N TYR A 111 -24.20 17.64 -23.11
CA TYR A 111 -23.65 18.41 -24.26
C TYR A 111 -23.61 17.58 -25.56
N LYS A 112 -24.55 16.62 -25.70
CA LYS A 112 -24.60 15.69 -26.85
C LYS A 112 -24.72 16.36 -28.23
N ASP A 113 -25.21 17.60 -28.27
CA ASP A 113 -25.41 18.37 -29.50
C ASP A 113 -24.16 19.18 -29.93
N LEU A 114 -23.10 19.19 -29.13
CA LEU A 114 -21.85 19.83 -29.47
C LEU A 114 -21.01 18.97 -30.42
N SER A 115 -20.15 19.64 -31.20
CA SER A 115 -19.13 18.94 -31.99
C SER A 115 -18.17 18.20 -31.08
N GLY A 116 -17.47 17.20 -31.62
CA GLY A 116 -16.52 16.39 -30.82
C GLY A 116 -15.43 17.23 -30.17
N GLU A 117 -14.93 18.27 -30.86
CA GLU A 117 -13.89 19.16 -30.32
C GLU A 117 -14.42 20.05 -29.20
N GLU A 118 -15.61 20.64 -29.39
CA GLU A 118 -16.28 21.47 -28.39
C GLU A 118 -16.63 20.63 -27.14
N LEU A 119 -17.08 19.38 -27.32
CA LEU A 119 -17.38 18.44 -26.24
C LEU A 119 -16.12 18.10 -25.43
N LEU A 120 -15.00 17.82 -26.11
CA LEU A 120 -13.70 17.57 -25.44
C LEU A 120 -13.26 18.79 -24.62
N ASN A 121 -13.42 20.02 -25.18
CA ASN A 121 -13.08 21.22 -24.43
C ASN A 121 -13.94 21.42 -23.20
N GLN A 122 -15.24 21.17 -23.28
CA GLN A 122 -16.15 21.25 -22.12
C GLN A 122 -15.83 20.16 -21.03
N ILE A 123 -15.36 19.01 -21.44
CA ILE A 123 -15.07 17.92 -20.50
C ILE A 123 -13.68 18.12 -19.86
N PHE A 124 -12.65 18.45 -20.64
CA PHE A 124 -11.25 18.36 -20.20
C PHE A 124 -10.58 19.71 -19.96
N ASN A 125 -11.01 20.79 -20.64
CA ASN A 125 -10.38 22.10 -20.54
C ASN A 125 -11.09 23.04 -19.55
N GLU A 126 -12.20 22.63 -18.95
CA GLU A 126 -12.86 23.38 -17.90
C GLU A 126 -11.94 23.53 -16.68
N GLU A 127 -11.93 24.72 -16.10
CA GLU A 127 -11.12 24.99 -14.91
C GLU A 127 -11.58 24.10 -13.75
N ARG A 128 -10.70 23.22 -13.29
CA ARG A 128 -11.04 22.24 -12.29
C ARG A 128 -10.63 22.69 -10.90
N PRO A 129 -11.43 22.39 -9.87
CA PRO A 129 -11.07 22.69 -8.51
C PRO A 129 -9.76 21.98 -8.12
N LYS A 130 -8.94 22.67 -7.35
CA LYS A 130 -7.66 22.17 -6.85
C LYS A 130 -7.77 21.80 -5.39
N ILE A 131 -7.13 20.71 -5.02
CA ILE A 131 -6.95 20.35 -3.61
C ILE A 131 -5.54 20.76 -3.21
N ILE A 132 -5.44 21.51 -2.11
CA ILE A 132 -4.16 21.86 -1.48
C ILE A 132 -3.87 20.81 -0.43
N LYS A 133 -2.86 19.99 -0.68
CA LYS A 133 -2.35 19.00 0.29
C LYS A 133 -1.15 19.58 1.00
N LYS A 134 -1.23 19.65 2.31
CA LYS A 134 -0.13 20.02 3.20
C LYS A 134 0.39 18.75 3.85
N ASN A 135 1.69 18.54 3.82
CA ASN A 135 2.32 17.43 4.51
C ASN A 135 3.71 17.84 5.02
N ILE A 136 4.23 17.06 5.96
CA ILE A 136 5.60 17.15 6.42
C ILE A 136 6.34 15.87 6.08
N THR A 137 7.61 15.98 5.72
CA THR A 137 8.48 14.84 5.41
C THR A 137 9.76 14.93 6.22
N ARG A 138 10.20 13.78 6.74
CA ARG A 138 11.53 13.66 7.35
C ARG A 138 12.56 13.42 6.25
N VAL A 139 13.58 14.26 6.22
CA VAL A 139 14.75 14.07 5.37
C VAL A 139 15.83 13.38 6.20
N ILE A 140 16.17 12.17 5.84
CA ILE A 140 17.25 11.40 6.46
C ILE A 140 18.50 11.63 5.62
N PRO A 141 19.64 12.06 6.21
CA PRO A 141 20.90 12.17 5.49
C PRO A 141 21.23 10.80 4.84
N LYS A 142 21.62 10.81 3.59
CA LYS A 142 22.15 9.60 2.95
C LYS A 142 23.46 9.27 3.66
N VAL A 143 23.50 8.16 4.37
CA VAL A 143 24.75 7.58 4.84
C VAL A 143 25.47 7.07 3.60
N SER A 144 26.55 7.73 3.20
CA SER A 144 27.46 7.17 2.20
C SER A 144 28.12 5.94 2.83
N LEU A 145 27.69 4.75 2.41
CA LEU A 145 28.46 3.54 2.68
C LEU A 145 29.77 3.67 1.90
N THR A 146 30.82 4.09 2.57
CA THR A 146 32.18 3.87 2.08
C THR A 146 32.45 2.37 2.20
N LEU A 147 32.43 1.70 1.05
CA LEU A 147 32.94 0.33 0.90
C LEU A 147 34.46 0.33 0.99
#